data_d0fbf8144980a6d2475f502ff416e9cf
#
_entry.id   d0fbf8144980a6d2475f502ff416e9cf
#
_cell.length_a   1.000
_cell.length_b   1.000
_cell.length_c   1.000
_cell.angle_alpha   90.00
_cell.angle_beta   90.00
_cell.angle_gamma   90.00
#
_symmetry.space_group_name_H-M   'P 1'
#
loop_
_entity.id
_entity.type
_entity.pdbx_description
1 polymer ?
#
loop_
_entity_poly.entity_id
_entity_poly.type
_entity_poly.pdbx_seq_one_letter_code
_entity_poly.pdbx_strand_id
1 'polypeptide(L)'
;MKKSISVFGTILFLLLIVSTASARKFSIGAFAGLNLPLVQQDAKSGALFGAKGRIPLLPFLALEPNFVFAKYAGKDVGVREKTYPQEGGDITSFGADLLVGSMSGMSKVKFYGLTGINFNTYKRKGFSNETGLGWTLGTGFEFLPTEILGLEIRARYHAIKVGEGGKAYLEVSGGLNYYFGSE
;
A
#
# COMPACT_ATOMS: atom_id res chain seq x y z
N MET A 1 34.89 -15.89 -8.69
CA MET A 1 34.01 -17.07 -8.52
C MET A 1 33.02 -16.98 -7.34
N LYS A 2 33.33 -16.37 -6.17
CA LYS A 2 32.39 -16.30 -5.03
C LYS A 2 31.07 -15.48 -5.27
N LYS A 3 31.08 -14.45 -6.11
CA LYS A 3 29.90 -13.64 -6.42
C LYS A 3 28.82 -14.36 -7.27
N SER A 4 29.26 -15.26 -8.18
CA SER A 4 28.30 -16.00 -9.03
C SER A 4 27.49 -17.05 -8.25
N ILE A 5 28.08 -17.65 -7.20
CA ILE A 5 27.41 -18.65 -6.38
C ILE A 5 26.28 -18.00 -5.54
N SER A 6 26.49 -16.77 -5.07
CA SER A 6 25.47 -16.03 -4.32
C SER A 6 24.24 -15.69 -5.18
N VAL A 7 24.47 -15.24 -6.43
CA VAL A 7 23.37 -14.90 -7.35
C VAL A 7 22.57 -16.15 -7.73
N PHE A 8 23.24 -17.26 -8.00
CA PHE A 8 22.58 -18.53 -8.35
C PHE A 8 21.77 -19.08 -7.17
N GLY A 9 22.32 -19.00 -5.96
CA GLY A 9 21.60 -19.38 -4.74
C GLY A 9 20.34 -18.52 -4.49
N THR A 10 20.45 -17.22 -4.75
CA THR A 10 19.29 -16.30 -4.59
C THR A 10 18.21 -16.58 -5.64
N ILE A 11 18.58 -16.83 -6.90
CA ILE A 11 17.64 -17.20 -7.96
C ILE A 11 16.98 -18.55 -7.68
N LEU A 12 17.75 -19.55 -7.23
CA LEU A 12 17.22 -20.87 -6.87
C LEU A 12 16.27 -20.78 -5.67
N PHE A 13 16.60 -19.96 -4.67
CA PHE A 13 15.73 -19.71 -3.51
C PHE A 13 14.44 -19.01 -3.91
N LEU A 14 14.50 -18.03 -4.81
CA LEU A 14 13.32 -17.38 -5.39
C LEU A 14 12.47 -18.35 -6.21
N LEU A 15 13.08 -19.23 -7.01
CA LEU A 15 12.37 -20.26 -7.78
C LEU A 15 11.72 -21.31 -6.87
N LEU A 16 12.34 -21.69 -5.76
CA LEU A 16 11.75 -22.60 -4.78
C LEU A 16 10.53 -21.96 -4.07
N ILE A 17 10.58 -20.68 -3.76
CA ILE A 17 9.43 -19.96 -3.19
C ILE A 17 8.27 -19.91 -4.19
N VAL A 18 8.54 -19.68 -5.47
CA VAL A 18 7.51 -19.64 -6.52
C VAL A 18 6.89 -21.02 -6.75
N SER A 19 7.67 -22.10 -6.68
CA SER A 19 7.15 -23.47 -6.87
C SER A 19 6.20 -23.93 -5.75
N THR A 20 6.40 -23.48 -4.52
CA THR A 20 5.48 -23.77 -3.41
C THR A 20 4.22 -22.88 -3.40
N ALA A 21 4.25 -21.76 -4.12
CA ALA A 21 3.10 -20.88 -4.30
C ALA A 21 2.08 -21.43 -5.32
N SER A 22 2.44 -22.46 -6.09
CA SER A 22 1.63 -22.99 -7.22
C SER A 22 0.27 -23.59 -6.83
N ALA A 23 0.05 -23.89 -5.54
CA ALA A 23 -1.22 -24.38 -5.02
C ALA A 23 -2.09 -23.29 -4.39
N ARG A 24 -1.72 -22.00 -4.51
CA ARG A 24 -2.42 -20.92 -3.83
C ARG A 24 -2.88 -19.86 -4.80
N LYS A 25 -4.14 -19.45 -4.65
CA LYS A 25 -4.74 -18.40 -5.48
C LYS A 25 -4.00 -17.07 -5.28
N PHE A 26 -3.38 -16.55 -6.31
CA PHE A 26 -2.92 -15.17 -6.32
C PHE A 26 -4.05 -14.23 -6.74
N SER A 27 -3.97 -12.97 -6.37
CA SER A 27 -5.01 -12.01 -6.76
C SER A 27 -4.42 -10.70 -7.29
N ILE A 28 -5.22 -10.05 -8.12
CA ILE A 28 -5.07 -8.63 -8.45
C ILE A 28 -6.27 -7.88 -7.90
N GLY A 29 -6.06 -6.64 -7.50
CA GLY A 29 -7.12 -5.84 -6.93
C GLY A 29 -6.95 -4.36 -7.21
N ALA A 30 -8.09 -3.66 -7.10
CA ALA A 30 -8.14 -2.22 -7.10
C ALA A 30 -8.81 -1.74 -5.82
N PHE A 31 -8.44 -0.56 -5.35
CA PHE A 31 -9.01 0.04 -4.15
C PHE A 31 -9.12 1.55 -4.28
N ALA A 32 -10.06 2.12 -3.55
CA ALA A 32 -10.23 3.55 -3.42
C ALA A 32 -10.59 3.90 -1.97
N GLY A 33 -10.32 5.13 -1.56
CA GLY A 33 -10.57 5.53 -0.19
C GLY A 33 -10.22 6.98 0.08
N LEU A 34 -9.96 7.24 1.35
CA LEU A 34 -9.58 8.55 1.86
C LEU A 34 -8.20 8.49 2.51
N ASN A 35 -7.43 9.55 2.31
CA ASN A 35 -6.26 9.82 3.09
C ASN A 35 -6.54 10.94 4.10
N LEU A 36 -6.11 10.73 5.33
CA LEU A 36 -6.28 11.65 6.44
C LEU A 36 -4.89 12.08 6.90
N PRO A 37 -4.43 13.31 6.56
CA PRO A 37 -3.14 13.82 7.01
C PRO A 37 -3.10 13.89 8.54
N LEU A 38 -2.01 13.42 9.16
CA LEU A 38 -1.86 13.38 10.61
C LEU A 38 -0.91 14.46 11.14
N VAL A 39 0.10 14.81 10.37
CA VAL A 39 1.18 15.73 10.79
C VAL A 39 1.14 17.06 10.05
N GLN A 40 0.55 17.10 8.86
CA GLN A 40 0.48 18.31 8.04
C GLN A 40 -0.72 19.15 8.44
N GLN A 41 -0.45 20.28 9.12
CA GLN A 41 -1.50 21.23 9.56
C GLN A 41 -2.16 21.98 8.39
N ASP A 42 -1.47 22.06 7.24
CA ASP A 42 -1.88 22.76 6.02
C ASP A 42 -2.57 21.87 4.98
N ALA A 43 -2.76 20.59 5.29
CA ALA A 43 -3.40 19.62 4.39
C ALA A 43 -4.75 19.15 4.94
N LYS A 44 -5.75 19.06 4.06
CA LYS A 44 -7.04 18.40 4.31
C LYS A 44 -7.01 16.99 3.77
N SER A 45 -7.94 16.18 4.26
CA SER A 45 -8.20 14.86 3.70
C SER A 45 -8.49 14.93 2.20
N GLY A 46 -8.10 13.89 1.49
CA GLY A 46 -8.33 13.78 0.06
C GLY A 46 -8.64 12.34 -0.34
N ALA A 47 -8.95 12.18 -1.63
CA ALA A 47 -9.23 10.88 -2.19
C ALA A 47 -7.92 10.14 -2.54
N LEU A 48 -7.96 8.83 -2.46
CA LEU A 48 -6.92 7.97 -2.97
C LEU A 48 -7.52 6.82 -3.79
N PHE A 49 -6.74 6.30 -4.71
CA PHE A 49 -7.03 5.07 -5.42
C PHE A 49 -5.73 4.34 -5.75
N GLY A 50 -5.83 3.05 -5.97
CA GLY A 50 -4.65 2.26 -6.26
C GLY A 50 -4.99 0.89 -6.82
N ALA A 51 -3.91 0.20 -7.19
CA ALA A 51 -3.94 -1.18 -7.64
C ALA A 51 -2.91 -2.00 -6.84
N LYS A 52 -3.15 -3.30 -6.74
CA LYS A 52 -2.29 -4.22 -6.00
C LYS A 52 -2.34 -5.60 -6.61
N GLY A 53 -1.26 -6.35 -6.38
CA GLY A 53 -1.23 -7.79 -6.61
C GLY A 53 -0.95 -8.48 -5.29
N ARG A 54 -1.55 -9.64 -5.01
CA ARG A 54 -1.25 -10.41 -3.81
C ARG A 54 -0.71 -11.78 -4.18
N ILE A 55 0.48 -12.07 -3.68
CA ILE A 55 1.22 -13.31 -3.92
C ILE A 55 1.31 -14.04 -2.58
N PRO A 56 0.55 -15.11 -2.37
CA PRO A 56 0.63 -15.88 -1.14
C PRO A 56 1.96 -16.65 -1.09
N LEU A 57 2.73 -16.44 -0.03
CA LEU A 57 4.01 -17.10 0.22
C LEU A 57 3.82 -18.33 1.13
N LEU A 58 3.05 -18.14 2.20
CA LEU A 58 2.72 -19.16 3.20
C LEU A 58 1.21 -19.09 3.52
N PRO A 59 0.61 -20.09 4.18
CA PRO A 59 -0.81 -20.03 4.56
C PRO A 59 -1.22 -18.80 5.35
N PHE A 60 -0.26 -18.20 6.04
CA PHE A 60 -0.44 -17.03 6.91
C PHE A 60 0.34 -15.80 6.42
N LEU A 61 1.04 -15.88 5.27
CA LEU A 61 1.93 -14.84 4.79
C LEU A 61 1.72 -14.58 3.31
N ALA A 62 1.60 -13.31 2.92
CA ALA A 62 1.56 -12.90 1.52
C ALA A 62 2.40 -11.64 1.27
N LEU A 63 2.91 -11.52 0.06
CA LEU A 63 3.54 -10.29 -0.46
C LEU A 63 2.52 -9.56 -1.32
N GLU A 64 2.38 -8.25 -1.11
CA GLU A 64 1.43 -7.41 -1.84
C GLU A 64 2.14 -6.21 -2.47
N PRO A 65 2.71 -6.32 -3.70
CA PRO A 65 3.10 -5.16 -4.46
C PRO A 65 1.89 -4.27 -4.71
N ASN A 66 2.08 -2.96 -4.57
CA ASN A 66 1.00 -2.00 -4.70
C ASN A 66 1.44 -0.68 -5.33
N PHE A 67 0.48 -0.01 -5.94
CA PHE A 67 0.59 1.34 -6.48
C PHE A 67 -0.55 2.17 -5.92
N VAL A 68 -0.25 3.36 -5.42
CA VAL A 68 -1.22 4.28 -4.83
C VAL A 68 -1.05 5.67 -5.43
N PHE A 69 -2.17 6.26 -5.77
CA PHE A 69 -2.25 7.68 -6.09
C PHE A 69 -3.18 8.35 -5.08
N ALA A 70 -2.70 9.36 -4.38
CA ALA A 70 -3.43 10.07 -3.35
C ALA A 70 -3.40 11.58 -3.62
N LYS A 71 -4.55 12.23 -3.51
CA LYS A 71 -4.68 13.69 -3.58
C LYS A 71 -4.91 14.26 -2.19
N TYR A 72 -4.34 15.41 -1.95
CA TYR A 72 -4.58 16.21 -0.74
C TYR A 72 -5.16 17.56 -1.14
N ALA A 73 -6.23 17.96 -0.48
CA ALA A 73 -6.72 19.33 -0.59
C ALA A 73 -5.85 20.24 0.29
N GLY A 74 -5.58 21.45 -0.17
CA GLY A 74 -4.95 22.48 0.64
C GLY A 74 -5.92 23.01 1.69
N LYS A 75 -5.38 23.43 2.82
CA LYS A 75 -6.13 24.09 3.89
C LYS A 75 -5.67 25.54 4.00
N ASP A 76 -6.61 26.47 3.97
CA ASP A 76 -6.31 27.88 4.19
C ASP A 76 -5.73 28.07 5.59
N VAL A 77 -4.62 28.79 5.68
CA VAL A 77 -3.96 29.10 6.94
C VAL A 77 -4.20 30.57 7.27
N GLY A 78 -4.89 30.83 8.37
CA GLY A 78 -5.10 32.17 8.90
C GLY A 78 -3.90 32.62 9.72
N VAL A 79 -3.31 33.78 9.36
CA VAL A 79 -2.26 34.44 10.16
C VAL A 79 -2.68 35.88 10.34
N ARG A 80 -2.95 36.31 11.58
CA ARG A 80 -3.29 37.72 11.94
C ARG A 80 -4.31 38.33 11.00
N GLU A 81 -5.53 37.85 10.98
CA GLU A 81 -6.65 38.36 10.17
C GLU A 81 -6.52 38.17 8.64
N LYS A 82 -5.43 37.64 8.16
CA LYS A 82 -5.26 37.30 6.74
C LYS A 82 -5.31 35.79 6.53
N THR A 83 -6.08 35.36 5.54
CA THR A 83 -6.17 33.98 5.12
C THR A 83 -5.27 33.75 3.91
N TYR A 84 -4.36 32.81 4.03
CA TYR A 84 -3.45 32.42 2.95
C TYR A 84 -3.92 31.07 2.39
N PRO A 85 -4.43 31.04 1.14
CA PRO A 85 -4.81 29.77 0.51
C PRO A 85 -3.58 28.89 0.33
N GLN A 86 -3.65 27.67 0.79
CA GLN A 86 -2.61 26.66 0.56
C GLN A 86 -3.05 25.74 -0.56
N GLU A 87 -2.18 25.52 -1.52
CA GLU A 87 -2.42 24.54 -2.58
C GLU A 87 -2.23 23.13 -2.03
N GLY A 88 -3.11 22.23 -2.45
CA GLY A 88 -2.99 20.80 -2.18
C GLY A 88 -1.82 20.18 -2.93
N GLY A 89 -1.69 18.88 -2.84
CA GLY A 89 -0.65 18.12 -3.51
C GLY A 89 -1.09 16.70 -3.83
N ASP A 90 -0.30 16.07 -4.67
CA ASP A 90 -0.49 14.68 -5.07
C ASP A 90 0.66 13.83 -4.54
N ILE A 91 0.36 12.62 -4.08
CA ILE A 91 1.37 11.60 -3.78
C ILE A 91 1.15 10.43 -4.75
N THR A 92 2.22 10.06 -5.41
CA THR A 92 2.29 8.79 -6.16
C THR A 92 3.23 7.87 -5.40
N SER A 93 2.75 6.70 -5.04
CA SER A 93 3.48 5.71 -4.25
C SER A 93 3.54 4.38 -4.98
N PHE A 94 4.71 3.76 -4.96
CA PHE A 94 4.94 2.40 -5.41
C PHE A 94 5.67 1.63 -4.30
N GLY A 95 5.16 0.45 -3.93
CA GLY A 95 5.73 -0.30 -2.82
C GLY A 95 5.32 -1.76 -2.77
N ALA A 96 5.68 -2.38 -1.66
CA ALA A 96 5.25 -3.73 -1.34
C ALA A 96 4.98 -3.86 0.16
N ASP A 97 3.87 -4.48 0.49
CA ASP A 97 3.45 -4.81 1.84
C ASP A 97 3.60 -6.31 2.09
N LEU A 98 4.03 -6.66 3.26
CA LEU A 98 4.00 -8.01 3.79
C LEU A 98 2.73 -8.16 4.63
N LEU A 99 1.86 -9.07 4.27
CA LEU A 99 0.61 -9.36 4.95
C LEU A 99 0.77 -10.60 5.82
N VAL A 100 0.38 -10.49 7.08
CA VAL A 100 0.42 -11.59 8.07
C VAL A 100 -0.98 -11.80 8.63
N GLY A 101 -1.53 -13.00 8.44
CA GLY A 101 -2.86 -13.34 8.90
C GLY A 101 -3.45 -14.56 8.21
N SER A 102 -4.75 -14.67 8.17
CA SER A 102 -5.43 -15.78 7.48
C SER A 102 -5.40 -15.55 5.98
N MET A 103 -4.37 -16.07 5.28
CA MET A 103 -4.19 -15.88 3.83
C MET A 103 -4.71 -17.04 2.99
N SER A 104 -4.85 -18.22 3.58
CA SER A 104 -5.31 -19.44 2.88
C SER A 104 -6.46 -20.10 3.62
N GLY A 105 -7.18 -20.95 2.90
CA GLY A 105 -8.23 -21.78 3.42
C GLY A 105 -9.62 -21.37 2.97
N MET A 106 -10.60 -22.24 3.22
CA MET A 106 -12.01 -22.09 2.84
C MET A 106 -12.75 -21.01 3.63
N SER A 107 -12.05 -20.22 4.46
CA SER A 107 -12.68 -19.13 5.21
C SER A 107 -13.14 -18.05 4.27
N LYS A 108 -14.44 -17.76 4.28
CA LYS A 108 -15.03 -16.62 3.55
C LYS A 108 -14.57 -15.26 4.10
N VAL A 109 -13.85 -15.28 5.21
CA VAL A 109 -13.38 -14.08 5.90
C VAL A 109 -11.89 -14.20 6.16
N LYS A 110 -11.15 -13.19 5.78
CA LYS A 110 -9.71 -13.07 6.03
C LYS A 110 -9.43 -11.83 6.86
N PHE A 111 -8.65 -12.01 7.90
CA PHE A 111 -8.09 -10.94 8.72
C PHE A 111 -6.57 -10.94 8.60
N TYR A 112 -5.97 -9.77 8.46
CA TYR A 112 -4.52 -9.64 8.37
C TYR A 112 -4.02 -8.31 8.94
N GLY A 113 -2.81 -8.35 9.48
CA GLY A 113 -1.96 -7.19 9.67
C GLY A 113 -1.06 -7.02 8.46
N LEU A 114 -0.58 -5.82 8.21
CA LEU A 114 0.36 -5.55 7.14
C LEU A 114 1.45 -4.58 7.58
N THR A 115 2.61 -4.74 6.99
CA THR A 115 3.72 -3.77 7.06
C THR A 115 4.46 -3.76 5.74
N GLY A 116 5.01 -2.61 5.34
CA GLY A 116 5.66 -2.52 4.05
C GLY A 116 6.55 -1.31 3.88
N ILE A 117 7.18 -1.26 2.73
CA ILE A 117 8.03 -0.15 2.29
C ILE A 117 7.52 0.38 0.95
N ASN A 118 7.66 1.68 0.76
CA ASN A 118 7.24 2.33 -0.48
C ASN A 118 8.15 3.49 -0.87
N PHE A 119 8.23 3.73 -2.17
CA PHE A 119 8.82 4.93 -2.76
C PHE A 119 7.71 5.89 -3.10
N ASN A 120 7.84 7.12 -2.65
CA ASN A 120 6.83 8.14 -2.78
C ASN A 120 7.37 9.32 -3.56
N THR A 121 6.56 9.82 -4.49
CA THR A 121 6.79 11.10 -5.18
C THR A 121 5.69 12.05 -4.77
N TYR A 122 6.06 13.12 -4.11
CA TYR A 122 5.17 14.20 -3.72
C TYR A 122 5.27 15.35 -4.70
N LYS A 123 4.14 15.78 -5.22
CA LYS A 123 4.03 16.90 -6.16
C LYS A 123 3.15 17.97 -5.54
N ARG A 124 3.65 19.20 -5.48
CA ARG A 124 2.90 20.39 -5.08
C ARG A 124 3.09 21.44 -6.14
N LYS A 125 2.00 22.14 -6.51
CA LYS A 125 2.07 23.18 -7.53
C LYS A 125 3.00 24.31 -7.08
N GLY A 126 3.88 24.75 -7.96
CA GLY A 126 4.88 25.77 -7.65
C GLY A 126 6.12 25.32 -6.89
N PHE A 127 6.26 24.04 -6.59
CA PHE A 127 7.42 23.45 -5.91
C PHE A 127 8.04 22.32 -6.74
N SER A 128 9.32 22.06 -6.50
CA SER A 128 9.98 20.88 -7.08
C SER A 128 9.37 19.58 -6.55
N ASN A 129 9.33 18.57 -7.39
CA ASN A 129 8.91 17.23 -6.96
C ASN A 129 9.90 16.69 -5.92
N GLU A 130 9.37 16.19 -4.82
CA GLU A 130 10.16 15.56 -3.77
C GLU A 130 9.93 14.05 -3.79
N THR A 131 10.99 13.28 -3.69
CA THR A 131 10.92 11.82 -3.59
C THR A 131 11.41 11.36 -2.23
N GLY A 132 10.82 10.30 -1.70
CA GLY A 132 11.22 9.77 -0.41
C GLY A 132 10.81 8.32 -0.19
N LEU A 133 11.56 7.69 0.69
CA LEU A 133 11.23 6.35 1.17
C LEU A 133 10.18 6.47 2.28
N GLY A 134 9.21 5.58 2.27
CA GLY A 134 8.22 5.46 3.33
C GLY A 134 8.06 4.03 3.81
N TRP A 135 7.37 3.90 4.92
CA TRP A 135 6.93 2.62 5.45
C TRP A 135 5.44 2.67 5.77
N THR A 136 4.81 1.50 5.76
CA THR A 136 3.40 1.30 6.04
C THR A 136 3.22 0.33 7.20
N LEU A 137 2.19 0.56 7.98
CA LEU A 137 1.68 -0.36 8.99
C LEU A 137 0.17 -0.31 8.96
N GLY A 138 -0.50 -1.45 9.03
CA GLY A 138 -1.96 -1.44 8.97
C GLY A 138 -2.61 -2.78 9.21
N THR A 139 -3.89 -2.81 8.96
CA THR A 139 -4.73 -4.01 9.06
C THR A 139 -5.79 -4.00 7.99
N GLY A 140 -6.28 -5.16 7.64
CA GLY A 140 -7.36 -5.33 6.68
C GLY A 140 -8.26 -6.50 7.01
N PHE A 141 -9.45 -6.38 6.51
CA PHE A 141 -10.49 -7.38 6.55
C PHE A 141 -10.98 -7.61 5.12
N GLU A 142 -11.07 -8.86 4.71
CA GLU A 142 -11.55 -9.24 3.39
C GLU A 142 -12.65 -10.29 3.53
N PHE A 143 -13.77 -10.07 2.86
CA PHE A 143 -14.88 -11.00 2.72
C PHE A 143 -14.90 -11.55 1.30
N LEU A 144 -14.98 -12.87 1.16
CA LEU A 144 -15.05 -13.58 -0.13
C LEU A 144 -16.49 -14.05 -0.37
N PRO A 145 -17.32 -13.29 -1.09
CA PRO A 145 -18.65 -13.73 -1.47
C PRO A 145 -18.59 -14.95 -2.43
N THR A 146 -17.53 -15.03 -3.22
CA THR A 146 -17.23 -16.16 -4.10
C THR A 146 -15.77 -16.57 -3.98
N GLU A 147 -15.38 -17.68 -4.59
CA GLU A 147 -13.99 -18.15 -4.59
C GLU A 147 -13.03 -17.27 -5.39
N ILE A 148 -13.56 -16.46 -6.30
CA ILE A 148 -12.78 -15.63 -7.22
C ILE A 148 -12.86 -14.13 -6.90
N LEU A 149 -13.77 -13.71 -6.00
CA LEU A 149 -13.98 -12.30 -5.68
C LEU A 149 -13.86 -12.04 -4.19
N GLY A 150 -13.04 -11.08 -3.81
CA GLY A 150 -12.90 -10.56 -2.45
C GLY A 150 -13.31 -9.11 -2.37
N LEU A 151 -14.05 -8.78 -1.32
CA LEU A 151 -14.40 -7.42 -0.90
C LEU A 151 -13.55 -7.08 0.30
N GLU A 152 -12.79 -5.99 0.23
CA GLU A 152 -11.81 -5.64 1.25
C GLU A 152 -12.07 -4.27 1.85
N ILE A 153 -11.87 -4.14 3.16
CA ILE A 153 -11.74 -2.87 3.87
C ILE A 153 -10.39 -2.86 4.57
N ARG A 154 -9.68 -1.73 4.49
CA ARG A 154 -8.32 -1.61 4.95
C ARG A 154 -8.07 -0.26 5.61
N ALA A 155 -7.27 -0.27 6.68
CA ALA A 155 -6.71 0.92 7.31
C ALA A 155 -5.18 0.80 7.33
N ARG A 156 -4.48 1.82 6.79
CA ARG A 156 -3.01 1.86 6.72
C ARG A 156 -2.48 3.20 7.22
N TYR A 157 -1.53 3.14 8.11
CA TYR A 157 -0.70 4.27 8.47
C TYR A 157 0.50 4.32 7.53
N HIS A 158 0.77 5.48 6.96
CA HIS A 158 1.91 5.75 6.10
C HIS A 158 2.80 6.80 6.74
N ALA A 159 4.08 6.50 6.88
CA ALA A 159 5.11 7.47 7.24
C ALA A 159 6.10 7.60 6.08
N ILE A 160 6.31 8.80 5.60
CA ILE A 160 7.13 9.11 4.43
C ILE A 160 8.20 10.10 4.84
N LYS A 161 9.46 9.78 4.58
CA LYS A 161 10.57 10.71 4.71
C LYS A 161 10.72 11.49 3.40
N VAL A 162 10.50 12.78 3.43
CA VAL A 162 10.57 13.67 2.26
C VAL A 162 11.46 14.86 2.60
N GLY A 163 12.57 15.02 1.90
CA GLY A 163 13.56 16.06 2.19
C GLY A 163 14.07 15.99 3.63
N GLU A 164 14.10 17.13 4.32
CA GLU A 164 14.47 17.23 5.73
C GLU A 164 13.30 16.97 6.69
N GLY A 165 12.07 16.77 6.16
CA GLY A 165 10.85 16.56 6.92
C GLY A 165 10.24 15.18 6.78
N GLY A 166 9.21 14.91 7.58
CA GLY A 166 8.38 13.72 7.50
C GLY A 166 6.93 14.06 7.19
N LYS A 167 6.26 13.20 6.45
CA LYS A 167 4.81 13.26 6.23
C LYS A 167 4.20 11.97 6.75
N ALA A 168 3.05 12.08 7.39
CA ALA A 168 2.31 10.92 7.85
C ALA A 168 0.82 11.08 7.56
N TYR A 169 0.19 10.01 7.13
CA TYR A 169 -1.24 9.98 6.90
C TYR A 169 -1.85 8.61 7.23
N LEU A 170 -3.11 8.63 7.55
CA LEU A 170 -3.92 7.43 7.69
C LEU A 170 -4.73 7.25 6.39
N GLU A 171 -4.62 6.09 5.79
CA GLU A 171 -5.47 5.64 4.69
C GLU A 171 -6.59 4.77 5.24
N VAL A 172 -7.82 5.04 4.79
CA VAL A 172 -8.96 4.13 4.96
C VAL A 172 -9.52 3.87 3.57
N SER A 173 -9.51 2.62 3.15
CA SER A 173 -9.86 2.24 1.78
C SER A 173 -10.73 0.98 1.72
N GLY A 174 -11.58 0.92 0.69
CA GLY A 174 -12.31 -0.25 0.27
C GLY A 174 -11.80 -0.75 -1.08
N GLY A 175 -11.79 -2.05 -1.31
CA GLY A 175 -11.25 -2.63 -2.52
C GLY A 175 -11.94 -3.90 -2.98
N LEU A 176 -11.63 -4.27 -4.21
CA LEU A 176 -12.03 -5.51 -4.86
C LEU A 176 -10.77 -6.30 -5.22
N ASN A 177 -10.76 -7.59 -4.93
CA ASN A 177 -9.69 -8.51 -5.30
C ASN A 177 -10.27 -9.61 -6.18
N TYR A 178 -9.61 -9.86 -7.30
CA TYR A 178 -9.92 -10.98 -8.18
C TYR A 178 -8.85 -12.05 -8.03
N TYR A 179 -9.27 -13.28 -7.69
CA TYR A 179 -8.40 -14.41 -7.41
C TYR A 179 -8.25 -15.31 -8.61
N PHE A 180 -7.02 -15.71 -8.91
CA PHE A 180 -6.66 -16.62 -9.98
C PHE A 180 -6.11 -17.92 -9.39
N GLY A 181 -6.30 -19.00 -10.13
CA GLY A 181 -5.81 -20.33 -9.78
C GLY A 181 -6.92 -21.24 -9.25
N SER A 182 -6.71 -22.53 -9.38
CA SER A 182 -7.50 -23.59 -8.76
C SER A 182 -6.79 -24.06 -7.48
N GLU A 183 -7.55 -24.47 -6.50
CA GLU A 183 -7.01 -25.30 -5.42
C GLU A 183 -6.63 -26.68 -5.93
#